data_b48ffd01bcba45e588c1135a803a3f39
#
_entry.id   b48ffd01bcba45e588c1135a803a3f39
#
_cell.length_a   1.000
_cell.length_b   1.000
_cell.length_c   1.000
_cell.angle_alpha   90.00
_cell.angle_beta   90.00
_cell.angle_gamma   90.00
#
_symmetry.space_group_name_H-M   'P 1'
#
loop_
_entity.id
_entity.type
_entity.pdbx_description
1 polymer ?
#
loop_
_entity_poly.entity_id
_entity_poly.type
_entity_poly.pdbx_seq_one_letter_code
_entity_poly.pdbx_strand_id
1 'polypeptide(L)'
;RLWILETSSFTIHYTKRARPDIYALLPITPDHLSWHGDMNGYENAKLKPLSMMNEQCIAIIPACFKEREIVRNSSAKIYFYSSEQDLADTFGLECDKIAFRVPFLMDALFALAVQKILLGQADYERVNTFVIENNKLEELRDNRGRLWVNDTKATNIDASMQAIRRYENEKIFIILGGDDKG
;
A
#
# COMPACT_ATOMS: atom_id res chain seq x y z
N ARG A 1 9.02 -13.02 19.26
CA ARG A 1 7.95 -13.26 18.28
C ARG A 1 7.67 -11.97 17.55
N LEU A 2 7.54 -12.02 16.22
CA LEU A 2 7.13 -10.92 15.39
C LEU A 2 5.64 -11.11 15.04
N TRP A 3 4.87 -10.02 15.10
CA TRP A 3 3.49 -9.98 14.65
C TRP A 3 3.39 -9.00 13.49
N ILE A 4 2.83 -9.45 12.37
CA ILE A 4 2.50 -8.61 11.22
C ILE A 4 0.98 -8.60 11.11
N LEU A 5 0.39 -7.41 11.20
CA LEU A 5 -1.06 -7.22 11.21
C LEU A 5 -1.46 -6.31 10.07
N GLU A 6 -2.27 -6.82 9.17
CA GLU A 6 -3.05 -5.97 8.27
C GLU A 6 -4.24 -5.41 9.05
N THR A 7 -4.42 -4.09 9.02
CA THR A 7 -5.49 -3.43 9.78
C THR A 7 -6.32 -2.53 8.89
N SER A 8 -7.63 -2.75 8.90
CA SER A 8 -8.57 -1.86 8.23
C SER A 8 -8.67 -0.51 8.93
N SER A 9 -9.13 0.52 8.22
CA SER A 9 -9.43 1.82 8.81
C SER A 9 -10.48 1.72 9.93
N PHE A 10 -11.41 0.78 9.82
CA PHE A 10 -12.41 0.48 10.85
C PHE A 10 -11.78 -0.04 12.13
N THR A 11 -10.89 -1.03 12.01
CA THR A 11 -10.16 -1.59 13.17
C THR A 11 -9.31 -0.51 13.85
N ILE A 12 -8.58 0.28 13.07
CA ILE A 12 -7.76 1.38 13.60
C ILE A 12 -8.63 2.43 14.28
N HIS A 13 -9.79 2.79 13.72
CA HIS A 13 -10.71 3.76 14.30
C HIS A 13 -11.10 3.39 15.74
N TYR A 14 -11.44 2.13 15.98
CA TYR A 14 -11.82 1.64 17.31
C TYR A 14 -10.64 1.30 18.22
N THR A 15 -9.43 1.22 17.68
CA THR A 15 -8.23 0.90 18.45
C THR A 15 -7.88 2.05 19.41
N LYS A 16 -7.66 1.75 20.69
CA LYS A 16 -7.36 2.74 21.73
C LYS A 16 -5.95 2.63 22.29
N ARG A 17 -5.32 1.47 22.25
CA ARG A 17 -4.07 1.20 22.95
C ARG A 17 -3.05 0.36 22.19
N ALA A 18 -3.33 -0.03 20.95
CA ALA A 18 -2.36 -0.78 20.15
C ALA A 18 -1.29 0.16 19.58
N ARG A 19 -0.08 0.00 20.08
CA ARG A 19 1.10 0.72 19.59
C ARG A 19 1.90 -0.19 18.69
N PRO A 20 1.97 0.08 17.39
CA PRO A 20 2.88 -0.66 16.51
C PRO A 20 4.33 -0.19 16.74
N ASP A 21 5.28 -1.12 16.69
CA ASP A 21 6.71 -0.77 16.69
C ASP A 21 7.12 -0.22 15.31
N ILE A 22 6.51 -0.77 14.25
CA ILE A 22 6.63 -0.26 12.88
C ILE A 22 5.23 -0.09 12.30
N TYR A 23 4.95 1.09 11.77
CA TYR A 23 3.71 1.41 11.06
C TYR A 23 4.03 1.74 9.60
N ALA A 24 3.57 0.90 8.68
CA ALA A 24 3.70 1.09 7.25
C ALA A 24 2.33 1.48 6.67
N LEU A 25 2.20 2.71 6.19
CA LEU A 25 0.99 3.24 5.58
C LEU A 25 1.17 3.33 4.07
N LEU A 26 0.47 2.47 3.34
CA LEU A 26 0.38 2.49 1.88
C LEU A 26 -0.33 3.78 1.39
N PRO A 27 -0.22 4.14 0.10
CA PRO A 27 -0.99 5.26 -0.45
C PRO A 27 -2.47 5.14 -0.11
N ILE A 28 -3.07 6.25 0.29
CA ILE A 28 -4.51 6.31 0.61
C ILE A 28 -5.24 6.90 -0.59
N THR A 29 -6.23 6.16 -1.06
CA THR A 29 -7.15 6.58 -2.11
C THR A 29 -8.59 6.55 -1.58
N PRO A 30 -9.53 7.31 -2.15
CA PRO A 30 -10.90 7.36 -1.65
C PRO A 30 -11.54 5.96 -1.56
N ASP A 31 -11.91 5.58 -0.34
CA ASP A 31 -12.66 4.36 -0.07
C ASP A 31 -13.43 4.51 1.26
N HIS A 32 -14.52 3.81 1.40
CA HIS A 32 -15.33 3.79 2.63
C HIS A 32 -15.80 5.18 3.11
N LEU A 33 -15.99 6.16 2.21
CA LEU A 33 -16.35 7.53 2.58
C LEU A 33 -17.74 7.60 3.21
N SER A 34 -18.66 6.74 2.81
CA SER A 34 -19.99 6.65 3.43
C SER A 34 -19.94 6.31 4.92
N TRP A 35 -18.90 5.62 5.37
CA TRP A 35 -18.70 5.27 6.77
C TRP A 35 -17.89 6.33 7.53
N HIS A 36 -16.81 6.86 6.91
CA HIS A 36 -15.93 7.84 7.53
C HIS A 36 -16.46 9.27 7.46
N GLY A 37 -17.51 9.50 6.69
CA GLY A 37 -18.11 10.81 6.43
C GLY A 37 -17.46 11.53 5.23
N ASP A 38 -16.16 11.59 5.21
CA ASP A 38 -15.38 12.21 4.12
C ASP A 38 -13.93 11.64 4.07
N MET A 39 -13.16 12.15 3.11
CA MET A 39 -11.75 11.76 2.94
C MET A 39 -10.90 12.14 4.17
N ASN A 40 -11.19 13.27 4.81
CA ASN A 40 -10.47 13.71 6.00
C ASN A 40 -10.70 12.76 7.19
N GLY A 41 -11.94 12.30 7.39
CA GLY A 41 -12.26 11.30 8.40
C GLY A 41 -11.54 9.97 8.14
N TYR A 42 -11.49 9.54 6.88
CA TYR A 42 -10.77 8.33 6.47
C TYR A 42 -9.26 8.43 6.71
N GLU A 43 -8.62 9.52 6.27
CA GLU A 43 -7.21 9.79 6.49
C GLU A 43 -6.86 9.87 7.99
N ASN A 44 -7.67 10.58 8.78
CA ASN A 44 -7.47 10.68 10.23
C ASN A 44 -7.56 9.30 10.90
N ALA A 45 -8.47 8.43 10.48
CA ALA A 45 -8.53 7.07 10.98
C ALA A 45 -7.24 6.31 10.67
N LYS A 46 -6.73 6.40 9.43
CA LYS A 46 -5.48 5.76 9.01
C LYS A 46 -4.24 6.34 9.70
N LEU A 47 -4.21 7.63 10.02
CA LEU A 47 -3.08 8.28 10.70
C LEU A 47 -3.10 8.10 12.22
N LYS A 48 -4.22 7.66 12.80
CA LYS A 48 -4.39 7.51 14.25
C LYS A 48 -3.28 6.71 14.96
N PRO A 49 -2.67 5.63 14.39
CA PRO A 49 -1.58 4.92 15.07
C PRO A 49 -0.43 5.82 15.48
N LEU A 50 -0.15 6.89 14.71
CA LEU A 50 0.93 7.83 15.01
C LEU A 50 0.77 8.50 16.38
N SER A 51 -0.45 8.74 16.84
CA SER A 51 -0.72 9.31 18.17
C SER A 51 -0.43 8.35 19.33
N MET A 52 -0.28 7.06 19.05
CA MET A 52 0.00 6.01 20.03
C MET A 52 1.47 5.58 20.02
N MET A 53 2.24 6.03 19.05
CA MET A 53 3.65 5.69 18.85
C MET A 53 4.55 6.60 19.68
N ASN A 54 5.70 6.08 20.07
CA ASN A 54 6.72 6.82 20.78
C ASN A 54 8.03 6.91 19.96
N GLU A 55 9.07 7.50 20.52
CA GLU A 55 10.38 7.72 19.90
C GLU A 55 11.12 6.43 19.46
N GLN A 56 10.75 5.28 20.01
CA GLN A 56 11.32 3.99 19.62
C GLN A 56 10.61 3.37 18.41
N CYS A 57 9.44 3.92 18.04
CA CYS A 57 8.64 3.43 16.94
C CYS A 57 9.04 4.09 15.61
N ILE A 58 8.81 3.37 14.52
CA ILE A 58 9.10 3.83 13.17
C ILE A 58 7.81 3.86 12.36
N ALA A 59 7.57 4.96 11.65
CA ALA A 59 6.49 5.05 10.69
C ALA A 59 7.03 5.31 9.28
N ILE A 60 6.43 4.69 8.27
CA ILE A 60 6.65 4.95 6.85
C ILE A 60 5.32 5.39 6.28
N ILE A 61 5.20 6.65 5.88
CA ILE A 61 3.92 7.24 5.45
C ILE A 61 4.08 8.13 4.22
N PRO A 62 3.00 8.34 3.44
CA PRO A 62 3.04 9.27 2.32
C PRO A 62 3.40 10.69 2.73
N ALA A 63 4.26 11.35 1.93
CA ALA A 63 4.75 12.71 2.19
C ALA A 63 3.64 13.78 2.18
N CYS A 64 2.51 13.52 1.50
CA CYS A 64 1.36 14.42 1.49
C CYS A 64 0.76 14.67 2.88
N PHE A 65 1.05 13.80 3.86
CA PHE A 65 0.56 13.95 5.23
C PHE A 65 1.52 14.70 6.16
N LYS A 66 2.67 15.15 5.69
CA LYS A 66 3.72 15.79 6.50
C LYS A 66 3.20 16.95 7.35
N GLU A 67 2.28 17.74 6.79
CA GLU A 67 1.73 18.93 7.45
C GLU A 67 0.52 18.64 8.35
N ARG A 68 0.05 17.40 8.41
CA ARG A 68 -1.06 17.03 9.30
C ARG A 68 -0.61 17.16 10.76
N GLU A 69 -1.46 17.74 11.59
CA GLU A 69 -1.18 17.95 13.02
C GLU A 69 -0.80 16.66 13.75
N ILE A 70 -1.52 15.57 13.50
CA ILE A 70 -1.26 14.26 14.11
C ILE A 70 0.13 13.72 13.73
N VAL A 71 0.63 14.05 12.53
CA VAL A 71 1.95 13.66 12.05
C VAL A 71 3.03 14.52 12.74
N ARG A 72 2.84 15.85 12.78
CA ARG A 72 3.78 16.78 13.43
C ARG A 72 3.90 16.56 14.94
N ASN A 73 2.84 16.11 15.58
CA ASN A 73 2.79 15.85 17.03
C ASN A 73 3.23 14.43 17.40
N SER A 74 3.51 13.56 16.41
CA SER A 74 3.98 12.21 16.68
C SER A 74 5.42 12.21 17.20
N SER A 75 5.69 11.39 18.20
CA SER A 75 7.06 11.14 18.70
C SER A 75 7.80 10.07 17.90
N ALA A 76 7.14 9.37 16.98
CA ALA A 76 7.75 8.32 16.18
C ALA A 76 8.81 8.88 15.22
N LYS A 77 9.80 8.05 14.89
CA LYS A 77 10.70 8.35 13.77
C LYS A 77 9.93 8.11 12.45
N ILE A 78 9.66 9.19 11.70
CA ILE A 78 8.86 9.11 10.50
C ILE A 78 9.74 9.20 9.26
N TYR A 79 9.59 8.24 8.36
CA TYR A 79 10.10 8.25 6.99
C TYR A 79 8.95 8.59 6.06
N PHE A 80 9.16 9.60 5.22
CA PHE A 80 8.19 10.02 4.21
C PHE A 80 8.55 9.45 2.86
N TYR A 81 7.56 9.16 2.03
CA TYR A 81 7.74 8.77 0.64
C TYR A 81 6.70 9.46 -0.26
N SER A 82 7.08 9.73 -1.49
CA SER A 82 6.21 10.33 -2.54
C SER A 82 6.05 9.41 -3.75
N SER A 83 6.95 8.46 -3.93
CA SER A 83 6.97 7.50 -5.04
C SER A 83 7.69 6.21 -4.63
N GLU A 84 7.62 5.20 -5.49
CA GLU A 84 8.39 3.97 -5.35
C GLU A 84 9.89 4.25 -5.30
N GLN A 85 10.39 5.13 -6.18
CA GLN A 85 11.80 5.48 -6.22
C GLN A 85 12.25 6.19 -4.95
N ASP A 86 11.46 7.13 -4.45
CA ASP A 86 11.74 7.85 -3.20
C ASP A 86 11.79 6.90 -1.99
N LEU A 87 10.85 5.93 -1.93
CA LEU A 87 10.87 4.88 -0.91
C LEU A 87 12.11 3.99 -1.03
N ALA A 88 12.46 3.60 -2.26
CA ALA A 88 13.65 2.81 -2.53
C ALA A 88 14.93 3.54 -2.10
N ASP A 89 15.08 4.80 -2.48
CA ASP A 89 16.24 5.65 -2.14
C ASP A 89 16.35 5.84 -0.62
N THR A 90 15.23 6.10 0.05
CA THR A 90 15.19 6.29 1.52
C THR A 90 15.74 5.08 2.27
N PHE A 91 15.47 3.89 1.79
CA PHE A 91 15.93 2.63 2.42
C PHE A 91 17.12 1.99 1.70
N GLY A 92 17.68 2.61 0.67
CA GLY A 92 18.78 2.06 -0.14
C GLY A 92 18.39 0.71 -0.73
N LEU A 93 17.21 0.64 -1.39
CA LEU A 93 16.69 -0.53 -2.09
C LEU A 93 16.89 -0.37 -3.60
N GLU A 94 16.98 -1.49 -4.30
CA GLU A 94 17.26 -1.57 -5.72
C GLU A 94 16.01 -2.10 -6.45
N CYS A 95 15.25 -1.20 -7.11
CA CYS A 95 14.00 -1.55 -7.79
C CYS A 95 14.19 -2.58 -8.92
N ASP A 96 15.33 -2.57 -9.58
CA ASP A 96 15.68 -3.50 -10.66
C ASP A 96 15.85 -4.96 -10.19
N LYS A 97 16.10 -5.16 -8.89
CA LYS A 97 16.14 -6.50 -8.28
C LYS A 97 14.77 -7.04 -7.91
N ILE A 98 13.71 -6.25 -8.04
CA ILE A 98 12.34 -6.63 -7.68
C ILE A 98 11.61 -7.14 -8.93
N ALA A 99 11.05 -8.36 -8.85
CA ALA A 99 10.32 -8.97 -9.96
C ALA A 99 8.93 -8.33 -10.19
N PHE A 100 8.40 -7.62 -9.21
CA PHE A 100 7.08 -7.00 -9.29
C PHE A 100 7.13 -5.65 -10.03
N ARG A 101 6.05 -5.38 -10.77
CA ARG A 101 5.79 -4.10 -11.44
C ARG A 101 4.61 -3.40 -10.76
N VAL A 102 4.36 -2.15 -11.11
CA VAL A 102 3.19 -1.38 -10.68
C VAL A 102 1.91 -2.20 -10.94
N PRO A 103 0.97 -2.27 -9.97
CA PRO A 103 0.95 -1.58 -8.67
C PRO A 103 1.72 -2.30 -7.54
N PHE A 104 2.10 -3.56 -7.71
CA PHE A 104 2.68 -4.41 -6.65
C PHE A 104 4.13 -4.08 -6.28
N LEU A 105 4.80 -3.23 -7.07
CA LEU A 105 6.17 -2.77 -6.76
C LEU A 105 6.22 -2.04 -5.42
N MET A 106 5.23 -1.18 -5.15
CA MET A 106 5.13 -0.46 -3.88
C MET A 106 5.02 -1.43 -2.69
N ASP A 107 4.19 -2.46 -2.79
CA ASP A 107 4.02 -3.47 -1.73
C ASP A 107 5.33 -4.22 -1.45
N ALA A 108 6.04 -4.60 -2.51
CA ALA A 108 7.34 -5.26 -2.40
C ALA A 108 8.40 -4.36 -1.74
N LEU A 109 8.44 -3.08 -2.10
CA LEU A 109 9.34 -2.09 -1.50
C LEU A 109 9.04 -1.90 0.00
N PHE A 110 7.78 -1.83 0.39
CA PHE A 110 7.40 -1.79 1.81
C PHE A 110 7.86 -3.04 2.57
N ALA A 111 7.67 -4.22 1.99
CA ALA A 111 8.13 -5.46 2.61
C ALA A 111 9.65 -5.46 2.82
N LEU A 112 10.43 -5.03 1.82
CA LEU A 112 11.89 -4.93 1.89
C LEU A 112 12.35 -3.83 2.87
N ALA A 113 11.67 -2.68 2.90
CA ALA A 113 11.96 -1.59 3.84
C ALA A 113 11.76 -2.06 5.30
N VAL A 114 10.65 -2.74 5.58
CA VAL A 114 10.38 -3.31 6.91
C VAL A 114 11.39 -4.40 7.28
N GLN A 115 11.76 -5.27 6.34
CA GLN A 115 12.83 -6.26 6.56
C GLN A 115 14.14 -5.56 6.92
N LYS A 116 14.52 -4.52 6.19
CA LYS A 116 15.76 -3.77 6.42
C LYS A 116 15.78 -3.09 7.79
N ILE A 117 14.65 -2.54 8.22
CA ILE A 117 14.49 -1.99 9.58
C ILE A 117 14.68 -3.07 10.64
N LEU A 118 14.07 -4.24 10.46
CA LEU A 118 14.03 -5.30 11.46
C LEU A 118 15.29 -6.16 11.49
N LEU A 119 15.87 -6.44 10.32
CA LEU A 119 16.91 -7.44 10.13
C LEU A 119 18.25 -6.84 9.65
N GLY A 120 18.28 -5.54 9.34
CA GLY A 120 19.46 -4.85 8.80
C GLY A 120 19.73 -5.13 7.33
N GLN A 121 18.97 -6.00 6.68
CA GLN A 121 19.13 -6.38 5.28
C GLN A 121 17.79 -6.59 4.58
N ALA A 122 17.78 -6.47 3.25
CA ALA A 122 16.64 -6.71 2.38
C ALA A 122 16.84 -8.05 1.65
N ASP A 123 15.84 -8.92 1.71
CA ASP A 123 15.85 -10.24 1.07
C ASP A 123 15.00 -10.22 -0.21
N TYR A 124 15.61 -9.80 -1.32
CA TYR A 124 14.97 -9.73 -2.63
C TYR A 124 14.55 -11.10 -3.16
N GLU A 125 15.36 -12.13 -2.92
CA GLU A 125 15.06 -13.49 -3.36
C GLU A 125 13.74 -13.95 -2.72
N ARG A 126 13.62 -13.75 -1.43
CA ARG A 126 12.42 -14.12 -0.69
C ARG A 126 11.19 -13.34 -1.14
N VAL A 127 11.31 -12.03 -1.35
CA VAL A 127 10.19 -11.20 -1.83
C VAL A 127 9.77 -11.65 -3.23
N ASN A 128 10.70 -11.92 -4.13
CA ASN A 128 10.41 -12.34 -5.49
C ASN A 128 9.77 -13.74 -5.61
N THR A 129 9.79 -14.55 -4.55
CA THR A 129 9.06 -15.83 -4.52
C THR A 129 7.58 -15.68 -4.17
N PHE A 130 7.14 -14.48 -3.78
CA PHE A 130 5.74 -14.26 -3.42
C PHE A 130 4.84 -14.38 -4.66
N VAL A 131 3.74 -15.11 -4.51
CA VAL A 131 2.74 -15.29 -5.56
C VAL A 131 1.55 -14.38 -5.26
N ILE A 132 1.21 -13.53 -6.23
CA ILE A 132 0.03 -12.67 -6.13
C ILE A 132 -1.22 -13.55 -6.16
N GLU A 133 -2.17 -13.26 -5.29
CA GLU A 133 -3.45 -13.98 -5.24
C GLU A 133 -4.22 -13.88 -6.57
N ASN A 134 -4.98 -14.91 -6.88
CA ASN A 134 -5.90 -14.89 -8.01
C ASN A 134 -6.86 -13.69 -7.94
N ASN A 135 -7.35 -13.26 -9.08
CA ASN A 135 -8.24 -12.11 -9.24
C ASN A 135 -7.61 -10.73 -8.91
N LYS A 136 -6.28 -10.67 -8.75
CA LYS A 136 -5.51 -9.42 -8.64
C LYS A 136 -4.61 -9.30 -9.88
N LEU A 137 -5.05 -8.61 -10.92
CA LEU A 137 -4.34 -8.49 -12.19
C LEU A 137 -3.87 -9.87 -12.73
N GLU A 138 -4.70 -10.90 -12.56
CA GLU A 138 -4.43 -12.25 -12.99
C GLU A 138 -4.47 -12.33 -14.51
N GLU A 139 -3.31 -12.60 -15.12
CA GLU A 139 -3.14 -12.66 -16.56
C GLU A 139 -3.42 -14.09 -17.08
N LEU A 140 -4.35 -14.19 -18.02
CA LEU A 140 -4.73 -15.43 -18.69
C LEU A 140 -4.60 -15.27 -20.19
N ARG A 141 -4.08 -16.26 -20.89
CA ARG A 141 -4.05 -16.27 -22.36
C ARG A 141 -5.00 -17.34 -22.88
N ASP A 142 -5.86 -16.94 -23.79
CA ASP A 142 -6.74 -17.88 -24.47
C ASP A 142 -6.02 -18.58 -25.66
N ASN A 143 -6.71 -19.56 -26.25
CA ASN A 143 -6.20 -20.31 -27.40
C ASN A 143 -6.08 -19.53 -28.72
N ARG A 144 -6.50 -18.24 -28.73
CA ARG A 144 -6.27 -17.26 -29.81
C ARG A 144 -5.13 -16.30 -29.50
N GLY A 145 -4.41 -16.52 -28.40
CA GLY A 145 -3.29 -15.67 -27.94
C GLY A 145 -3.71 -14.34 -27.33
N ARG A 146 -5.00 -14.08 -27.10
CA ARG A 146 -5.47 -12.85 -26.47
C ARG A 146 -5.16 -12.88 -24.99
N LEU A 147 -4.70 -11.73 -24.47
CA LEU A 147 -4.50 -11.52 -23.04
C LEU A 147 -5.82 -11.13 -22.39
N TRP A 148 -6.20 -11.85 -21.37
CA TRP A 148 -7.30 -11.54 -20.46
C TRP A 148 -6.70 -11.19 -19.10
N VAL A 149 -7.21 -10.14 -18.49
CA VAL A 149 -6.77 -9.72 -17.15
C VAL A 149 -7.98 -9.75 -16.23
N ASN A 150 -7.91 -10.59 -15.22
CA ASN A 150 -8.93 -10.67 -14.19
C ASN A 150 -8.48 -9.85 -12.98
N ASP A 151 -9.19 -8.76 -12.71
CA ASP A 151 -8.93 -7.86 -11.58
C ASP A 151 -10.19 -7.58 -10.77
N THR A 152 -10.97 -8.62 -10.50
CA THR A 152 -12.21 -8.50 -9.72
C THR A 152 -11.98 -8.13 -8.25
N LYS A 153 -10.72 -8.11 -7.79
CA LYS A 153 -10.31 -7.58 -6.49
C LYS A 153 -10.16 -6.04 -6.49
N ALA A 154 -10.12 -5.38 -7.63
CA ALA A 154 -10.16 -3.93 -7.73
C ALA A 154 -11.57 -3.44 -7.35
N THR A 155 -11.73 -2.97 -6.12
CA THR A 155 -13.03 -2.59 -5.55
C THR A 155 -13.24 -1.08 -5.46
N ASN A 156 -12.33 -0.29 -6.03
CA ASN A 156 -12.44 1.16 -6.12
C ASN A 156 -11.85 1.66 -7.44
N ILE A 157 -12.12 2.92 -7.76
CA ILE A 157 -11.73 3.56 -9.03
C ILE A 157 -10.21 3.57 -9.20
N ASP A 158 -9.47 3.89 -8.14
CA ASP A 158 -8.01 3.99 -8.23
C ASP A 158 -7.36 2.65 -8.54
N ALA A 159 -7.81 1.56 -7.91
CA ALA A 159 -7.33 0.22 -8.23
C ALA A 159 -7.56 -0.11 -9.71
N SER A 160 -8.76 0.15 -10.24
CA SER A 160 -9.07 -0.05 -11.65
C SER A 160 -8.21 0.83 -12.57
N MET A 161 -7.95 2.09 -12.18
CA MET A 161 -7.07 2.99 -12.95
C MET A 161 -5.63 2.50 -12.95
N GLN A 162 -5.12 1.95 -11.84
CA GLN A 162 -3.78 1.35 -11.79
C GLN A 162 -3.68 0.13 -12.70
N ALA A 163 -4.73 -0.69 -12.74
CA ALA A 163 -4.83 -1.82 -13.66
C ALA A 163 -4.75 -1.36 -15.13
N ILE A 164 -5.52 -0.33 -15.51
CA ILE A 164 -5.51 0.23 -16.86
C ILE A 164 -4.13 0.78 -17.22
N ARG A 165 -3.49 1.54 -16.32
CA ARG A 165 -2.16 2.12 -16.55
C ARG A 165 -1.08 1.07 -16.80
N ARG A 166 -1.20 -0.10 -16.18
CA ARG A 166 -0.26 -1.21 -16.41
C ARG A 166 -0.22 -1.64 -17.88
N TYR A 167 -1.33 -1.48 -18.60
CA TYR A 167 -1.49 -1.89 -20.00
C TYR A 167 -1.72 -0.69 -20.95
N GLU A 168 -1.36 0.53 -20.56
CA GLU A 168 -1.66 1.77 -21.32
C GLU A 168 -1.08 1.79 -22.74
N ASN A 169 -0.06 0.98 -23.03
CA ASN A 169 0.53 0.85 -24.36
C ASN A 169 -0.17 -0.22 -25.23
N GLU A 170 -1.22 -0.85 -24.73
CA GLU A 170 -1.97 -1.88 -25.40
C GLU A 170 -3.37 -1.40 -25.77
N LYS A 171 -3.99 -2.07 -26.76
CA LYS A 171 -5.42 -1.83 -27.03
C LYS A 171 -6.27 -2.55 -26.00
N ILE A 172 -6.88 -1.78 -25.12
CA ILE A 172 -7.65 -2.31 -24.00
C ILE A 172 -9.14 -2.36 -24.30
N PHE A 173 -9.79 -3.48 -24.01
CA PHE A 173 -11.25 -3.62 -23.92
C PHE A 173 -11.60 -3.86 -22.47
N ILE A 174 -12.39 -3.00 -21.87
CA ILE A 174 -12.72 -3.05 -20.44
C ILE A 174 -14.14 -3.59 -20.26
N ILE A 175 -14.28 -4.51 -19.30
CA ILE A 175 -15.58 -4.93 -18.77
C ILE A 175 -15.62 -4.47 -17.33
N LEU A 176 -16.50 -3.54 -17.03
CA LEU A 176 -16.69 -3.01 -15.68
C LEU A 176 -18.08 -3.39 -15.18
N GLY A 177 -18.17 -3.66 -13.88
CA GLY A 177 -19.43 -3.96 -13.21
C GLY A 177 -19.21 -3.94 -11.69
N GLY A 178 -20.30 -3.90 -10.94
CA GLY A 178 -20.27 -3.87 -9.49
C GLY A 178 -21.16 -2.78 -8.92
N ASP A 179 -21.06 -2.59 -7.62
CA ASP A 179 -21.79 -1.57 -6.88
C ASP A 179 -21.03 -0.25 -6.92
N ASP A 180 -21.75 0.82 -7.21
CA ASP A 180 -21.23 2.19 -7.12
C ASP A 180 -21.14 2.58 -5.64
N LYS A 181 -19.96 2.76 -5.14
CA LYS A 181 -19.71 3.13 -3.74
C LYS A 181 -19.73 4.66 -3.50
N GLY A 182 -20.19 5.43 -4.50
CA GLY A 182 -20.32 6.88 -4.45
C GLY A 182 -19.13 7.62 -5.02
#